data_c026db89e9fd66abd47ca3ae26b4ac25
#
_entry.id   c026db89e9fd66abd47ca3ae26b4ac25
#
_cell.length_a   1.000
_cell.length_b   1.000
_cell.length_c   1.000
_cell.angle_alpha   90.00
_cell.angle_beta   90.00
_cell.angle_gamma   90.00
#
_symmetry.space_group_name_H-M   'P 1'
#
loop_
_entity.id
_entity.type
_entity.pdbx_description
1 polymer ?
#
loop_
_entity_poly.entity_id
_entity_poly.type
_entity_poly.pdbx_seq_one_letter_code
_entity_poly.pdbx_strand_id
1 'polypeptide(L)'
;ENIEKLVTAAQNSLADSTFIKLVLSNYKGREHGLQKIIVRVVETKHGLRLMFQSRFDTRDIVKNFAFEDGPAEIGGQLGSGFRNAHLFTANFDLQLTIGKRNSQFVTGKPTAKSPPSAAHDRLKKAFIDPNAFYLKALGISNDKGEIKPSQQGKWRQINKFGEILAGRLDGSP
;
A
#
# COMPACT_ATOMS: atom_id res chain seq x y z
N GLU A 1 -16.23 -5.76 21.70
CA GLU A 1 -17.16 -6.48 20.82
C GLU A 1 -16.99 -6.08 19.34
N ASN A 2 -17.23 -4.81 18.93
CA ASN A 2 -17.12 -4.46 17.50
C ASN A 2 -15.68 -4.41 16.97
N ILE A 3 -14.71 -4.05 17.81
CA ILE A 3 -13.28 -4.15 17.45
C ILE A 3 -12.90 -5.62 17.23
N GLU A 4 -13.31 -6.51 18.11
CA GLU A 4 -13.06 -7.95 17.99
C GLU A 4 -13.67 -8.52 16.71
N LYS A 5 -14.91 -8.14 16.37
CA LYS A 5 -15.55 -8.51 15.10
C LYS A 5 -14.74 -8.10 13.89
N LEU A 6 -14.21 -6.87 13.88
CA LEU A 6 -13.36 -6.38 12.79
C LEU A 6 -12.04 -7.16 12.73
N VAL A 7 -11.39 -7.39 13.87
CA VAL A 7 -10.13 -8.15 13.95
C VAL A 7 -10.33 -9.58 13.45
N THR A 8 -11.41 -10.25 13.88
CA THR A 8 -11.77 -11.60 13.41
C THR A 8 -12.04 -11.62 11.91
N ALA A 9 -12.76 -10.64 11.38
CA ALA A 9 -13.01 -10.53 9.94
C ALA A 9 -11.71 -10.29 9.14
N ALA A 10 -10.80 -9.47 9.66
CA ALA A 10 -9.48 -9.27 9.04
C ALA A 10 -8.67 -10.57 9.07
N GLN A 11 -8.64 -11.29 10.18
CA GLN A 11 -7.95 -12.58 10.33
C GLN A 11 -8.49 -13.63 9.34
N ASN A 12 -9.81 -13.78 9.26
CA ASN A 12 -10.46 -14.71 8.32
C ASN A 12 -10.11 -14.33 6.87
N SER A 13 -10.19 -13.06 6.51
CA SER A 13 -9.86 -12.59 5.15
C SER A 13 -8.38 -12.79 4.78
N LEU A 14 -7.48 -12.76 5.75
CA LEU A 14 -6.07 -13.12 5.54
C LEU A 14 -5.91 -14.63 5.30
N ALA A 15 -6.59 -15.46 6.09
CA ALA A 15 -6.59 -16.92 5.93
C ALA A 15 -7.16 -17.34 4.57
N ASP A 16 -8.24 -16.72 4.13
CA ASP A 16 -8.92 -17.00 2.86
C ASP A 16 -8.29 -16.30 1.65
N SER A 17 -7.18 -15.56 1.85
CA SER A 17 -6.52 -14.75 0.81
C SER A 17 -7.43 -13.72 0.12
N THR A 18 -8.51 -13.30 0.79
CA THR A 18 -9.43 -12.27 0.29
C THR A 18 -9.12 -10.86 0.81
N PHE A 19 -8.19 -10.73 1.75
CA PHE A 19 -7.77 -9.46 2.32
C PHE A 19 -7.11 -8.57 1.25
N ILE A 20 -7.58 -7.32 1.12
CA ILE A 20 -7.03 -6.35 0.18
C ILE A 20 -6.23 -5.29 0.93
N LYS A 21 -6.85 -4.63 1.88
CA LYS A 21 -6.24 -3.63 2.76
C LYS A 21 -7.13 -3.34 3.95
N LEU A 22 -6.52 -2.81 5.02
CA LEU A 22 -7.24 -2.17 6.12
C LEU A 22 -6.75 -0.73 6.25
N VAL A 23 -7.65 0.21 6.46
CA VAL A 23 -7.32 1.63 6.70
C VAL A 23 -7.88 2.03 8.06
N LEU A 24 -6.99 2.43 8.97
CA LEU A 24 -7.34 3.06 10.24
C LEU A 24 -7.20 4.56 10.06
N SER A 25 -8.20 5.33 10.52
CA SER A 25 -8.23 6.78 10.34
C SER A 25 -8.96 7.48 11.51
N ASN A 26 -9.00 8.81 11.47
CA ASN A 26 -9.58 9.62 12.52
C ASN A 26 -8.93 9.34 13.89
N TYR A 27 -7.61 9.49 13.94
CA TYR A 27 -6.83 9.28 15.15
C TYR A 27 -7.10 10.36 16.19
N LYS A 28 -7.35 9.95 17.44
CA LYS A 28 -7.61 10.81 18.60
C LYS A 28 -6.74 10.44 19.80
N GLY A 29 -5.66 9.68 19.54
CA GLY A 29 -4.71 9.27 20.57
C GLY A 29 -3.67 10.34 20.91
N ARG A 30 -2.60 9.91 21.59
CA ARG A 30 -1.55 10.83 22.09
C ARG A 30 -0.41 11.08 21.09
N GLU A 31 -0.30 10.28 20.02
CA GLU A 31 0.81 10.39 19.08
C GLU A 31 0.58 11.57 18.12
N HIS A 32 1.45 12.57 18.24
CA HIS A 32 1.31 13.82 17.52
C HIS A 32 1.54 13.62 16.01
N GLY A 33 0.66 14.21 15.20
CA GLY A 33 0.75 14.19 13.73
C GLY A 33 0.34 12.88 13.07
N LEU A 34 -0.01 11.83 13.82
CA LEU A 34 -0.49 10.56 13.24
C LEU A 34 -1.90 10.76 12.65
N GLN A 35 -2.04 10.54 11.35
CA GLN A 35 -3.30 10.72 10.62
C GLN A 35 -4.02 9.40 10.37
N LYS A 36 -3.31 8.42 9.82
CA LYS A 36 -3.87 7.12 9.44
C LYS A 36 -2.81 6.03 9.40
N ILE A 37 -3.27 4.78 9.48
CA ILE A 37 -2.46 3.59 9.21
C ILE A 37 -3.10 2.84 8.04
N ILE A 38 -2.29 2.42 7.09
CA ILE A 38 -2.71 1.56 5.98
C ILE A 38 -2.01 0.22 6.16
N VAL A 39 -2.81 -0.85 6.25
CA VAL A 39 -2.30 -2.23 6.37
C VAL A 39 -2.49 -2.93 5.05
N ARG A 40 -1.43 -3.60 4.56
CA ARG A 40 -1.44 -4.39 3.32
C ARG A 40 -0.59 -5.64 3.47
N VAL A 41 -0.91 -6.65 2.68
CA VAL A 41 -0.04 -7.81 2.49
C VAL A 41 1.10 -7.42 1.55
N VAL A 42 2.32 -7.75 1.93
CA VAL A 42 3.53 -7.55 1.10
C VAL A 42 4.39 -8.81 1.13
N GLU A 43 5.05 -9.07 0.02
CA GLU A 43 6.05 -10.13 -0.06
C GLU A 43 7.41 -9.54 0.29
N THR A 44 8.13 -10.19 1.20
CA THR A 44 9.49 -9.82 1.61
C THR A 44 10.42 -11.01 1.44
N LYS A 45 11.72 -10.80 1.59
CA LYS A 45 12.70 -11.91 1.62
C LYS A 45 12.43 -12.95 2.73
N HIS A 46 11.62 -12.62 3.71
CA HIS A 46 11.21 -13.50 4.81
C HIS A 46 9.79 -14.04 4.62
N GLY A 47 9.24 -14.03 3.40
CA GLY A 47 7.88 -14.44 3.07
C GLY A 47 6.86 -13.31 3.18
N LEU A 48 5.58 -13.68 3.17
CA LEU A 48 4.47 -12.74 3.28
C LEU A 48 4.42 -12.11 4.67
N ARG A 49 4.20 -10.79 4.70
CA ARG A 49 4.10 -9.98 5.92
C ARG A 49 2.92 -9.03 5.81
N LEU A 50 2.43 -8.57 6.96
CA LEU A 50 1.53 -7.45 7.04
C LEU A 50 2.34 -6.16 7.23
N MET A 51 2.30 -5.31 6.21
CA MET A 51 2.93 -4.00 6.24
C MET A 51 1.96 -2.98 6.82
N PHE A 52 2.36 -2.31 7.90
CA PHE A 52 1.67 -1.18 8.52
C PHE A 52 2.38 0.10 8.12
N GLN A 53 1.75 0.90 7.28
CA GLN A 53 2.23 2.23 6.90
C GLN A 53 1.52 3.28 7.71
N SER A 54 2.17 3.79 8.75
CA SER A 54 1.70 4.91 9.56
C SER A 54 2.03 6.22 8.88
N ARG A 55 1.00 6.98 8.53
CA ARG A 55 1.14 8.29 7.88
C ARG A 55 0.99 9.40 8.88
N PHE A 56 2.05 10.19 8.98
CA PHE A 56 2.12 11.43 9.77
C PHE A 56 2.04 12.65 8.86
N ASP A 57 1.95 13.83 9.45
CA ASP A 57 1.89 15.10 8.70
C ASP A 57 3.09 15.28 7.76
N THR A 58 4.29 14.88 8.19
CA THR A 58 5.54 15.15 7.47
C THR A 58 6.32 13.90 7.07
N ARG A 59 5.91 12.71 7.52
CA ARG A 59 6.63 11.46 7.28
C ARG A 59 5.72 10.25 7.27
N ASP A 60 6.16 9.18 6.61
CA ASP A 60 5.57 7.86 6.71
C ASP A 60 6.53 6.92 7.46
N ILE A 61 5.99 6.12 8.37
CA ILE A 61 6.74 5.06 9.07
C ILE A 61 6.14 3.72 8.65
N VAL A 62 7.00 2.80 8.25
CA VAL A 62 6.60 1.45 7.82
C VAL A 62 7.15 0.42 8.79
N LYS A 63 6.28 -0.48 9.26
CA LYS A 63 6.62 -1.67 10.04
C LYS A 63 5.99 -2.89 9.41
N ASN A 64 6.71 -4.01 9.40
CA ASN A 64 6.23 -5.28 8.88
C ASN A 64 6.08 -6.28 10.03
N PHE A 65 4.92 -6.93 10.11
CA PHE A 65 4.59 -7.93 11.11
C PHE A 65 4.36 -9.29 10.46
N ALA A 66 4.55 -10.36 11.22
CA ALA A 66 4.12 -11.69 10.80
C ALA A 66 2.59 -11.74 10.71
N PHE A 67 2.04 -12.69 9.95
CA PHE A 67 0.58 -12.81 9.82
C PHE A 67 -0.08 -13.12 11.17
N GLU A 68 0.59 -13.90 12.00
CA GLU A 68 0.12 -14.30 13.34
C GLU A 68 -0.03 -13.09 14.28
N ASP A 69 0.89 -12.12 14.18
CA ASP A 69 0.92 -10.93 15.04
C ASP A 69 -0.02 -9.82 14.53
N GLY A 70 -0.32 -9.82 13.24
CA GLY A 70 -1.07 -8.77 12.57
C GLY A 70 -2.44 -8.46 13.18
N PRO A 71 -3.30 -9.45 13.47
CA PRO A 71 -4.60 -9.22 14.10
C PRO A 71 -4.50 -8.56 15.48
N ALA A 72 -3.54 -8.98 16.31
CA ALA A 72 -3.29 -8.37 17.62
C ALA A 72 -2.83 -6.91 17.48
N GLU A 73 -1.95 -6.63 16.51
CA GLU A 73 -1.48 -5.27 16.22
C GLU A 73 -2.65 -4.37 15.74
N ILE A 74 -3.54 -4.87 14.86
CA ILE A 74 -4.74 -4.15 14.42
C ILE A 74 -5.61 -3.77 15.63
N GLY A 75 -5.87 -4.72 16.54
CA GLY A 75 -6.62 -4.50 17.76
C GLY A 75 -5.97 -3.45 18.66
N GLY A 76 -4.67 -3.54 18.86
CA GLY A 76 -3.88 -2.58 19.63
C GLY A 76 -3.94 -1.16 19.07
N GLN A 77 -3.82 -1.02 17.75
CA GLN A 77 -3.92 0.28 17.07
C GLN A 77 -5.32 0.91 17.22
N LEU A 78 -6.38 0.13 17.10
CA LEU A 78 -7.74 0.60 17.36
C LEU A 78 -7.93 1.04 18.83
N GLY A 79 -7.39 0.29 19.77
CA GLY A 79 -7.38 0.64 21.19
C GLY A 79 -6.55 1.90 21.50
N SER A 80 -5.53 2.23 20.70
CA SER A 80 -4.65 3.39 20.90
C SER A 80 -5.27 4.73 20.54
N GLY A 81 -6.43 4.75 19.85
CA GLY A 81 -7.13 6.01 19.58
C GLY A 81 -7.69 6.19 18.17
N PHE A 82 -7.56 5.23 17.27
CA PHE A 82 -8.25 5.28 15.99
C PHE A 82 -9.75 5.12 16.18
N ARG A 83 -10.53 5.97 15.53
CA ARG A 83 -11.99 5.98 15.62
C ARG A 83 -12.68 5.34 14.40
N ASN A 84 -12.00 5.24 13.29
CA ASN A 84 -12.53 4.64 12.09
C ASN A 84 -11.59 3.53 11.59
N ALA A 85 -12.20 2.40 11.20
CA ALA A 85 -11.50 1.33 10.48
C ALA A 85 -12.32 0.93 9.26
N HIS A 86 -11.66 0.77 8.12
CA HIS A 86 -12.27 0.29 6.89
C HIS A 86 -11.46 -0.88 6.36
N LEU A 87 -12.04 -2.08 6.47
CA LEU A 87 -11.50 -3.31 5.92
C LEU A 87 -12.05 -3.52 4.51
N PHE A 88 -11.17 -3.67 3.56
CA PHE A 88 -11.50 -3.99 2.17
C PHE A 88 -11.11 -5.45 1.90
N THR A 89 -12.06 -6.24 1.45
CA THR A 89 -11.82 -7.61 1.01
C THR A 89 -12.34 -7.82 -0.41
N ALA A 90 -12.02 -8.96 -1.02
CA ALA A 90 -12.56 -9.32 -2.33
C ALA A 90 -14.07 -9.64 -2.29
N ASN A 91 -14.63 -9.97 -1.12
CA ASN A 91 -15.99 -10.45 -0.97
C ASN A 91 -16.94 -9.41 -0.37
N PHE A 92 -16.41 -8.53 0.52
CA PHE A 92 -17.18 -7.50 1.23
C PHE A 92 -16.25 -6.40 1.73
N ASP A 93 -16.82 -5.26 2.04
CA ASP A 93 -16.15 -4.20 2.80
C ASP A 93 -16.79 -4.08 4.18
N LEU A 94 -15.97 -3.85 5.21
CA LEU A 94 -16.43 -3.59 6.57
C LEU A 94 -15.99 -2.21 7.02
N GLN A 95 -16.91 -1.47 7.59
CA GLN A 95 -16.61 -0.17 8.19
C GLN A 95 -16.99 -0.17 9.66
N LEU A 96 -16.03 0.17 10.50
CA LEU A 96 -16.22 0.38 11.94
C LEU A 96 -16.01 1.87 12.23
N THR A 97 -16.98 2.48 12.90
CA THR A 97 -16.88 3.83 13.43
C THR A 97 -17.09 3.79 14.94
N ILE A 98 -16.10 4.24 15.70
CA ILE A 98 -16.11 4.25 17.17
C ILE A 98 -16.47 5.67 17.65
N GLY A 99 -17.69 5.86 18.07
CA GLY A 99 -18.15 7.09 18.71
C GLY A 99 -17.84 7.14 20.22
N LYS A 100 -18.23 8.22 20.88
CA LYS A 100 -18.05 8.39 22.32
C LYS A 100 -18.91 7.43 23.17
N ARG A 101 -20.11 7.11 22.71
CA ARG A 101 -21.07 6.25 23.43
C ARG A 101 -21.38 4.96 22.68
N ASN A 102 -21.41 4.99 21.37
CA ASN A 102 -21.79 3.87 20.52
C ASN A 102 -20.75 3.64 19.43
N SER A 103 -20.62 2.40 18.98
CA SER A 103 -19.86 2.05 17.77
C SER A 103 -20.81 1.52 16.70
N GLN A 104 -20.62 1.96 15.47
CA GLN A 104 -21.33 1.48 14.29
C GLN A 104 -20.45 0.51 13.52
N PHE A 105 -21.05 -0.59 13.08
CA PHE A 105 -20.40 -1.61 12.29
C PHE A 105 -21.28 -1.88 11.06
N VAL A 106 -20.75 -1.57 9.87
CA VAL A 106 -21.49 -1.65 8.62
C VAL A 106 -20.77 -2.57 7.66
N THR A 107 -21.51 -3.48 7.03
CA THR A 107 -21.02 -4.34 5.96
C THR A 107 -21.57 -3.85 4.63
N GLY A 108 -20.69 -3.71 3.64
CA GLY A 108 -21.05 -3.26 2.29
C GLY A 108 -20.57 -4.24 1.21
N LYS A 109 -20.98 -3.97 -0.03
CA LYS A 109 -20.46 -4.69 -1.19
C LYS A 109 -18.97 -4.35 -1.40
N PRO A 110 -18.15 -5.29 -1.94
CA PRO A 110 -16.73 -5.03 -2.16
C PRO A 110 -16.55 -3.90 -3.17
N THR A 111 -15.78 -2.88 -2.82
CA THR A 111 -15.43 -1.77 -3.71
C THR A 111 -14.14 -2.04 -4.46
N ALA A 112 -13.30 -2.94 -3.98
CA ALA A 112 -12.07 -3.36 -4.64
C ALA A 112 -12.24 -4.75 -5.26
N LYS A 113 -11.87 -4.90 -6.54
CA LYS A 113 -12.12 -6.14 -7.31
C LYS A 113 -11.08 -7.24 -7.12
N SER A 114 -9.87 -6.91 -6.69
CA SER A 114 -8.80 -7.86 -6.45
C SER A 114 -7.75 -7.30 -5.51
N PRO A 115 -7.07 -8.14 -4.69
CA PRO A 115 -5.91 -7.70 -3.94
C PRO A 115 -4.84 -7.22 -4.90
N PRO A 116 -4.15 -6.09 -4.59
CA PRO A 116 -2.98 -5.70 -5.36
C PRO A 116 -1.92 -6.80 -5.25
N SER A 117 -1.16 -7.04 -6.32
CA SER A 117 -0.03 -7.98 -6.29
C SER A 117 0.83 -7.70 -5.05
N ALA A 118 1.07 -8.74 -4.24
CA ALA A 118 1.92 -8.66 -3.05
C ALA A 118 3.41 -8.48 -3.42
N ALA A 119 3.77 -8.67 -4.70
CA ALA A 119 5.13 -8.48 -5.19
C ALA A 119 5.60 -7.04 -4.91
N HIS A 120 6.65 -6.94 -4.11
CA HIS A 120 7.25 -5.66 -3.71
C HIS A 120 7.88 -4.94 -4.93
N ASP A 121 8.32 -5.71 -5.91
CA ASP A 121 8.99 -5.23 -7.11
C ASP A 121 8.02 -5.31 -8.29
N ARG A 122 7.04 -4.38 -8.32
CA ARG A 122 6.36 -4.12 -9.58
C ARG A 122 7.41 -3.63 -10.54
N LEU A 123 7.74 -4.44 -11.55
CA LEU A 123 8.46 -3.96 -12.72
C LEU A 123 7.69 -2.72 -13.21
N LYS A 124 8.17 -1.54 -12.82
CA LYS A 124 7.63 -0.29 -13.36
C LYS A 124 7.83 -0.40 -14.86
N LYS A 125 6.72 -0.47 -15.59
CA LYS A 125 6.77 -0.47 -17.04
C LYS A 125 7.60 0.73 -17.45
N ALA A 126 8.82 0.49 -17.96
CA ALA A 126 9.69 1.56 -18.37
C ALA A 126 8.98 2.29 -19.51
N PHE A 127 8.85 3.61 -19.42
CA PHE A 127 8.21 4.41 -20.46
C PHE A 127 9.06 4.43 -21.72
N ILE A 128 10.37 4.34 -21.56
CA ILE A 128 11.36 4.33 -22.64
C ILE A 128 11.92 2.91 -22.77
N ASP A 129 12.04 2.44 -24.03
CA ASP A 129 12.65 1.15 -24.32
C ASP A 129 14.14 1.16 -23.93
N PRO A 130 14.60 0.27 -23.06
CA PRO A 130 16.02 0.15 -22.71
C PRO A 130 16.94 -0.11 -23.90
N ASN A 131 16.41 -0.67 -24.99
CA ASN A 131 17.14 -0.94 -26.23
C ASN A 131 17.26 0.26 -27.15
N ALA A 132 16.65 1.41 -26.84
CA ALA A 132 16.70 2.59 -27.65
C ALA A 132 18.15 2.98 -27.98
N PHE A 133 18.44 3.21 -29.27
CA PHE A 133 19.81 3.42 -29.77
C PHE A 133 20.52 4.60 -29.06
N TYR A 134 19.78 5.66 -28.73
CA TYR A 134 20.33 6.83 -28.05
C TYR A 134 20.79 6.54 -26.62
N LEU A 135 20.18 5.55 -25.92
CA LEU A 135 20.63 5.12 -24.60
C LEU A 135 21.99 4.42 -24.66
N LYS A 136 22.24 3.65 -25.73
CA LYS A 136 23.52 3.04 -26.03
C LYS A 136 24.57 4.10 -26.37
N ALA A 137 24.21 5.04 -27.24
CA ALA A 137 25.08 6.16 -27.64
C ALA A 137 25.48 7.03 -26.43
N LEU A 138 24.57 7.25 -25.48
CA LEU A 138 24.83 7.97 -24.24
C LEU A 138 25.54 7.12 -23.15
N GLY A 139 25.85 5.86 -23.45
CA GLY A 139 26.50 4.94 -22.52
C GLY A 139 25.66 4.52 -21.31
N ILE A 140 24.33 4.70 -21.38
CA ILE A 140 23.36 4.38 -20.31
C ILE A 140 23.03 2.88 -20.34
N SER A 141 22.82 2.30 -21.52
CA SER A 141 22.65 0.86 -21.71
C SER A 141 23.87 0.21 -22.41
N ASN A 142 23.99 -1.09 -22.26
CA ASN A 142 24.95 -1.91 -22.99
C ASN A 142 24.36 -2.40 -24.33
N ASP A 143 25.11 -3.15 -25.12
CA ASP A 143 24.69 -3.67 -26.42
C ASP A 143 23.52 -4.67 -26.33
N LYS A 144 23.30 -5.25 -25.15
CA LYS A 144 22.19 -6.15 -24.83
C LYS A 144 20.91 -5.40 -24.38
N GLY A 145 20.95 -4.06 -24.30
CA GLY A 145 19.84 -3.25 -23.81
C GLY A 145 19.69 -3.24 -22.27
N GLU A 146 20.70 -3.73 -21.54
CA GLU A 146 20.67 -3.69 -20.07
C GLU A 146 21.22 -2.36 -19.58
N ILE A 147 20.53 -1.75 -18.62
CA ILE A 147 20.95 -0.48 -18.02
C ILE A 147 22.15 -0.72 -17.10
N LYS A 148 23.25 -0.02 -17.35
CA LYS A 148 24.47 -0.13 -16.55
C LYS A 148 24.19 0.28 -15.08
N PRO A 149 24.70 -0.46 -14.08
CA PRO A 149 24.48 -0.15 -12.66
C PRO A 149 24.82 1.30 -12.29
N SER A 150 25.92 1.84 -12.83
CA SER A 150 26.32 3.24 -12.61
C SER A 150 25.41 4.28 -13.24
N GLN A 151 24.54 3.91 -14.16
CA GLN A 151 23.65 4.81 -14.90
C GLN A 151 22.17 4.71 -14.48
N GLN A 152 21.86 3.92 -13.47
CA GLN A 152 20.50 3.72 -12.97
C GLN A 152 19.81 5.03 -12.57
N GLY A 153 20.55 5.98 -12.00
CA GLY A 153 20.03 7.32 -11.65
C GLY A 153 19.57 8.10 -12.89
N LYS A 154 20.41 8.17 -13.92
CA LYS A 154 20.09 8.84 -15.21
C LYS A 154 18.91 8.13 -15.91
N TRP A 155 18.91 6.81 -15.90
CA TRP A 155 17.79 6.03 -16.45
C TRP A 155 16.45 6.39 -15.82
N ARG A 156 16.39 6.46 -14.47
CA ARG A 156 15.17 6.87 -13.75
C ARG A 156 14.72 8.28 -14.10
N GLN A 157 15.65 9.22 -14.23
CA GLN A 157 15.35 10.61 -14.62
C GLN A 157 14.76 10.68 -16.03
N ILE A 158 15.37 9.99 -17.01
CA ILE A 158 14.91 9.97 -18.40
C ILE A 158 13.51 9.35 -18.50
N ASN A 159 13.25 8.23 -17.80
CA ASN A 159 11.92 7.63 -17.78
C ASN A 159 10.88 8.55 -17.15
N LYS A 160 11.21 9.23 -16.04
CA LYS A 160 10.30 10.17 -15.39
C LYS A 160 10.00 11.37 -16.28
N PHE A 161 11.00 11.87 -16.99
CA PHE A 161 10.83 12.97 -17.93
C PHE A 161 9.92 12.56 -19.11
N GLY A 162 10.15 11.38 -19.68
CA GLY A 162 9.29 10.83 -20.74
C GLY A 162 7.83 10.65 -20.29
N GLU A 163 7.60 10.15 -19.08
CA GLU A 163 6.27 10.01 -18.48
C GLU A 163 5.56 11.38 -18.35
N ILE A 164 6.27 12.41 -17.88
CA ILE A 164 5.71 13.76 -17.72
C ILE A 164 5.36 14.38 -19.07
N LEU A 165 6.24 14.23 -20.06
CA LEU A 165 6.00 14.76 -21.42
C LEU A 165 4.79 14.10 -22.07
N ALA A 166 4.68 12.78 -22.01
CA ALA A 166 3.54 12.06 -22.57
C ALA A 166 2.22 12.47 -21.90
N GLY A 167 2.20 12.57 -20.58
CA GLY A 167 1.00 13.00 -19.86
C GLY A 167 0.56 14.45 -20.19
N ARG A 168 1.49 15.28 -20.67
CA ARG A 168 1.15 16.63 -21.14
C ARG A 168 0.69 16.66 -22.59
N LEU A 169 1.19 15.76 -23.43
CA LEU A 169 0.81 15.66 -24.84
C LEU A 169 -0.58 15.00 -24.99
N ASP A 170 -0.91 14.01 -24.14
CA ASP A 170 -2.22 13.36 -24.11
C ASP A 170 -3.32 14.28 -23.51
N GLY A 171 -2.97 15.35 -22.82
CA GLY A 171 -3.88 16.34 -22.24
C GLY A 171 -4.04 17.65 -23.04
N SER A 172 -3.52 17.73 -24.26
CA SER A 172 -3.75 18.87 -25.16
C SER A 172 -5.04 18.67 -25.93
N PRO A 173 -5.96 19.67 -25.94
CA PRO A 173 -7.24 19.61 -26.65
C PRO A 173 -7.07 19.52 -28.16
#